data_90f4eb2d9be59b59ddf56654279fa6fc
#
_entry.id   90f4eb2d9be59b59ddf56654279fa6fc
#
_cell.length_a   1.000
_cell.length_b   1.000
_cell.length_c   1.000
_cell.angle_alpha   90.00
_cell.angle_beta   90.00
_cell.angle_gamma   90.00
#
_symmetry.space_group_name_H-M   'P 1'
#
loop_
_entity.id
_entity.type
_entity.pdbx_description
1 polymer ?
#
loop_
_entity_poly.entity_id
_entity_poly.type
_entity_poly.pdbx_seq_one_letter_code
_entity_poly.pdbx_strand_id
1 'polypeptide(L)'
;MDHSIPPPLIVGFIADLMFTVKIESAAGRLNYRVRWIERADQVAPPDPDAPERQLGEHLVGPGAVLLDLLSLWQPALIFFDMGNADVPWRKWVALIKSVPATRRMPVVCFGSHVDVSAFQDARSAGADAVLARSRFAADLPALIQKYARVPDYAALDETCHTQLSPMALKGLEQFNRGEYFEAHESLEAAWNQDETPGRELYRAILQVAVAYLQIRRRNYNGALKMFLRVRQWIDPLPDRCRGIEVAWLRDDARQAHTALVALGRERIDEFDLSLLHPVQYVLPDNGQAQKG
;
A
#
# COMPACT_ATOMS: atom_id res chain seq x y z
N MET A 1 1.91 24.87 -5.23
CA MET A 1 1.64 24.58 -3.79
C MET A 1 2.75 23.65 -3.34
N ASP A 2 3.43 24.03 -2.30
CA ASP A 2 4.56 23.26 -1.76
C ASP A 2 3.99 21.96 -1.17
N HIS A 3 4.14 20.85 -1.88
CA HIS A 3 3.68 19.53 -1.43
C HIS A 3 4.70 19.01 -0.42
N SER A 4 4.62 19.53 0.82
CA SER A 4 5.37 18.93 1.90
C SER A 4 4.88 17.48 2.09
N ILE A 5 5.75 16.52 1.78
CA ILE A 5 5.50 15.09 2.02
C ILE A 5 5.15 14.94 3.51
N PRO A 6 3.98 14.38 3.84
CA PRO A 6 3.59 14.24 5.24
C PRO A 6 4.57 13.32 5.98
N PRO A 7 4.84 13.57 7.27
CA PRO A 7 5.69 12.70 8.06
C PRO A 7 5.25 11.23 7.95
N PRO A 8 6.18 10.27 7.82
CA PRO A 8 5.84 8.86 7.70
C PRO A 8 5.07 8.36 8.93
N LEU A 9 4.18 7.40 8.72
CA LEU A 9 3.24 6.92 9.71
C LEU A 9 3.74 5.64 10.38
N ILE A 10 3.69 5.60 11.70
CA ILE A 10 3.76 4.37 12.50
C ILE A 10 2.34 4.02 12.95
N VAL A 11 1.92 2.76 12.78
CA VAL A 11 0.67 2.24 13.33
C VAL A 11 1.00 1.32 14.50
N GLY A 12 0.41 1.59 15.67
CA GLY A 12 0.60 0.77 16.86
C GLY A 12 -0.70 0.12 17.32
N PHE A 13 -0.71 -1.20 17.41
CA PHE A 13 -1.78 -2.00 18.01
C PHE A 13 -1.48 -2.23 19.51
N ILE A 14 -1.62 -1.16 20.30
CA ILE A 14 -1.10 -1.07 21.68
C ILE A 14 -2.13 -0.33 22.53
N ALA A 15 -2.48 -0.89 23.68
CA ALA A 15 -3.36 -0.28 24.67
C ALA A 15 -2.59 0.25 25.91
N ASP A 16 -1.35 -0.21 26.12
CA ASP A 16 -0.52 0.18 27.28
C ASP A 16 0.01 1.60 27.12
N LEU A 17 -0.51 2.53 27.94
CA LEU A 17 -0.19 3.95 27.92
C LEU A 17 1.33 4.23 28.09
N MET A 18 2.03 3.41 28.87
CA MET A 18 3.47 3.58 29.09
C MET A 18 4.24 3.37 27.78
N PHE A 19 3.83 2.42 26.95
CA PHE A 19 4.46 2.18 25.65
C PHE A 19 4.06 3.23 24.63
N THR A 20 2.78 3.64 24.59
CA THR A 20 2.33 4.67 23.64
C THR A 20 3.10 5.97 23.82
N VAL A 21 3.25 6.46 25.08
CA VAL A 21 4.02 7.68 25.38
C VAL A 21 5.50 7.56 24.95
N LYS A 22 6.14 6.42 25.24
CA LYS A 22 7.53 6.20 24.83
C LYS A 22 7.71 6.18 23.32
N ILE A 23 6.80 5.52 22.60
CA ILE A 23 6.82 5.44 21.14
C ILE A 23 6.57 6.81 20.54
N GLU A 24 5.58 7.58 21.02
CA GLU A 24 5.32 8.95 20.56
C GLU A 24 6.52 9.85 20.73
N SER A 25 7.17 9.79 21.90
CA SER A 25 8.40 10.56 22.15
C SER A 25 9.53 10.19 21.19
N ALA A 26 9.73 8.90 20.91
CA ALA A 26 10.76 8.44 19.98
C ALA A 26 10.42 8.79 18.52
N ALA A 27 9.17 8.59 18.12
CA ALA A 27 8.65 8.90 16.80
C ALA A 27 8.71 10.40 16.51
N GLY A 28 8.29 11.25 17.45
CA GLY A 28 8.34 12.70 17.31
C GLY A 28 9.77 13.22 17.09
N ARG A 29 10.76 12.67 17.81
CA ARG A 29 12.19 13.01 17.58
C ARG A 29 12.71 12.66 16.21
N LEU A 30 12.11 11.65 15.55
CA LEU A 30 12.48 11.18 14.23
C LEU A 30 11.54 11.70 13.13
N ASN A 31 10.67 12.64 13.46
CA ASN A 31 9.66 13.22 12.56
C ASN A 31 8.70 12.17 11.96
N TYR A 32 8.24 11.21 12.78
CA TYR A 32 7.17 10.28 12.45
C TYR A 32 5.88 10.70 13.17
N ARG A 33 4.75 10.53 12.51
CA ARG A 33 3.43 10.56 13.15
C ARG A 33 3.04 9.16 13.60
N VAL A 34 2.17 9.07 14.60
CA VAL A 34 1.71 7.78 15.14
C VAL A 34 0.19 7.71 15.09
N ARG A 35 -0.34 6.52 14.84
CA ARG A 35 -1.76 6.18 14.95
C ARG A 35 -1.90 4.96 15.85
N TRP A 36 -2.78 5.07 16.85
CA TRP A 36 -3.05 4.00 17.79
C TRP A 36 -4.33 3.26 17.44
N ILE A 37 -4.31 1.95 17.62
CA ILE A 37 -5.46 1.05 17.58
C ILE A 37 -5.35 0.20 18.85
N GLU A 38 -6.15 0.52 19.84
CA GLU A 38 -6.12 -0.12 21.12
C GLU A 38 -6.96 -1.40 21.14
N ARG A 39 -8.03 -1.43 20.34
CA ARG A 39 -8.99 -2.52 20.24
C ARG A 39 -9.39 -2.81 18.80
N ALA A 40 -9.75 -4.05 18.54
CA ALA A 40 -10.12 -4.51 17.21
C ALA A 40 -11.38 -3.80 16.65
N ASP A 41 -12.32 -3.41 17.52
CA ASP A 41 -13.56 -2.71 17.12
C ASP A 41 -13.32 -1.30 16.57
N GLN A 42 -12.16 -0.70 16.84
CA GLN A 42 -11.75 0.57 16.22
C GLN A 42 -11.41 0.41 14.72
N VAL A 43 -11.12 -0.81 14.28
CA VAL A 43 -10.90 -1.12 12.86
C VAL A 43 -12.24 -1.41 12.18
N ALA A 44 -13.00 -2.32 12.76
CA ALA A 44 -14.34 -2.69 12.30
C ALA A 44 -15.15 -3.22 13.46
N PRO A 45 -16.46 -2.89 13.55
CA PRO A 45 -17.32 -3.48 14.56
C PRO A 45 -17.29 -5.00 14.44
N PRO A 46 -17.45 -5.75 15.55
CA PRO A 46 -17.52 -7.18 15.52
C PRO A 46 -18.73 -7.62 14.68
N ASP A 47 -18.49 -8.47 13.70
CA ASP A 47 -19.54 -9.12 12.92
C ASP A 47 -19.67 -10.56 13.42
N PRO A 48 -20.71 -10.87 14.21
CA PRO A 48 -20.91 -12.21 14.77
C PRO A 48 -21.19 -13.26 13.69
N ASP A 49 -21.68 -12.85 12.52
CA ASP A 49 -22.02 -13.73 11.41
C ASP A 49 -20.88 -13.84 10.39
N ALA A 50 -19.75 -13.15 10.61
CA ALA A 50 -18.61 -13.23 9.72
C ALA A 50 -18.04 -14.65 9.71
N PRO A 51 -18.05 -15.37 8.59
CA PRO A 51 -17.54 -16.73 8.51
C PRO A 51 -16.06 -16.77 8.91
N GLU A 52 -15.67 -17.79 9.67
CA GLU A 52 -14.27 -18.08 9.97
C GLU A 52 -13.56 -18.41 8.64
N ARG A 53 -12.52 -17.62 8.27
CA ARG A 53 -11.96 -17.67 6.91
C ARG A 53 -10.60 -18.32 6.87
N GLN A 54 -10.41 -19.15 5.85
CA GLN A 54 -9.09 -19.64 5.45
C GLN A 54 -8.30 -18.54 4.71
N LEU A 55 -6.99 -18.49 4.94
CA LEU A 55 -6.07 -17.64 4.21
C LEU A 55 -6.22 -17.87 2.71
N GLY A 56 -6.62 -16.83 1.98
CA GLY A 56 -6.82 -16.89 0.52
C GLY A 56 -8.26 -16.70 0.03
N GLU A 57 -9.26 -16.78 0.93
CA GLU A 57 -10.64 -16.50 0.58
C GLU A 57 -11.02 -15.01 0.73
N HIS A 58 -12.11 -14.64 0.06
CA HIS A 58 -12.57 -13.27 -0.16
C HIS A 58 -12.35 -12.29 0.99
N LEU A 59 -11.80 -11.11 0.65
CA LEU A 59 -11.58 -9.99 1.55
C LEU A 59 -12.90 -9.35 2.00
N VAL A 60 -13.59 -9.95 2.98
CA VAL A 60 -14.80 -9.45 3.63
C VAL A 60 -14.63 -9.58 5.15
N GLY A 61 -15.30 -8.73 5.93
CA GLY A 61 -15.22 -8.71 7.39
C GLY A 61 -14.05 -7.89 7.94
N PRO A 62 -13.81 -7.92 9.26
CA PRO A 62 -12.83 -7.05 9.93
C PRO A 62 -11.42 -7.11 9.36
N GLY A 63 -10.98 -8.27 8.88
CA GLY A 63 -9.68 -8.43 8.24
C GLY A 63 -9.56 -7.68 6.91
N ALA A 64 -10.64 -7.61 6.13
CA ALA A 64 -10.67 -6.84 4.89
C ALA A 64 -10.57 -5.34 5.16
N VAL A 65 -11.30 -4.85 6.16
CA VAL A 65 -11.25 -3.45 6.58
C VAL A 65 -9.85 -3.08 7.07
N LEU A 66 -9.21 -3.94 7.86
CA LEU A 66 -7.81 -3.74 8.29
C LEU A 66 -6.87 -3.59 7.09
N LEU A 67 -6.98 -4.48 6.10
CA LEU A 67 -6.13 -4.45 4.90
C LEU A 67 -6.37 -3.19 4.06
N ASP A 68 -7.63 -2.77 3.91
CA ASP A 68 -7.97 -1.53 3.20
C ASP A 68 -7.41 -0.30 3.92
N LEU A 69 -7.58 -0.21 5.24
CA LEU A 69 -7.04 0.87 6.06
C LEU A 69 -5.50 0.92 5.99
N LEU A 70 -4.82 -0.21 6.15
CA LEU A 70 -3.36 -0.26 6.05
C LEU A 70 -2.88 0.08 4.63
N SER A 71 -3.59 -0.38 3.59
CA SER A 71 -3.30 -0.01 2.21
C SER A 71 -3.54 1.47 1.93
N LEU A 72 -4.50 2.11 2.61
CA LEU A 72 -4.75 3.54 2.53
C LEU A 72 -3.69 4.36 3.29
N TRP A 73 -3.32 3.90 4.47
CA TRP A 73 -2.40 4.64 5.34
C TRP A 73 -0.93 4.48 4.96
N GLN A 74 -0.56 3.39 4.28
CA GLN A 74 0.83 3.05 3.90
C GLN A 74 1.82 3.26 5.06
N PRO A 75 1.63 2.58 6.22
CA PRO A 75 2.50 2.78 7.37
C PRO A 75 3.94 2.37 7.04
N ALA A 76 4.89 3.22 7.46
CA ALA A 76 6.31 2.93 7.40
C ALA A 76 6.73 1.82 8.37
N LEU A 77 5.96 1.62 9.45
CA LEU A 77 6.22 0.61 10.47
C LEU A 77 4.93 0.30 11.24
N ILE A 78 4.77 -0.98 11.61
CA ILE A 78 3.64 -1.45 12.41
C ILE A 78 4.19 -2.10 13.68
N PHE A 79 3.64 -1.69 14.84
CA PHE A 79 3.93 -2.31 16.12
C PHE A 79 2.74 -3.10 16.65
N PHE A 80 2.98 -4.30 17.19
CA PHE A 80 2.01 -5.09 17.92
C PHE A 80 2.49 -5.40 19.34
N ASP A 81 1.70 -5.02 20.34
CA ASP A 81 1.84 -5.58 21.69
C ASP A 81 1.13 -6.95 21.74
N MET A 82 1.91 -8.02 21.83
CA MET A 82 1.37 -9.38 21.92
C MET A 82 0.58 -9.64 23.24
N GLY A 83 0.73 -8.74 24.23
CA GLY A 83 -0.04 -8.77 25.46
C GLY A 83 -1.39 -8.06 25.38
N ASN A 84 -1.69 -7.36 24.29
CA ASN A 84 -2.99 -6.72 24.08
C ASN A 84 -4.04 -7.78 23.68
N ALA A 85 -4.91 -8.15 24.62
CA ALA A 85 -5.95 -9.16 24.41
C ALA A 85 -7.11 -8.67 23.53
N ASP A 86 -7.29 -7.35 23.40
CA ASP A 86 -8.38 -6.75 22.63
C ASP A 86 -8.07 -6.67 21.12
N VAL A 87 -6.87 -7.10 20.72
CA VAL A 87 -6.43 -7.18 19.33
C VAL A 87 -6.05 -8.63 18.97
N PRO A 88 -6.64 -9.24 17.95
CA PRO A 88 -6.30 -10.60 17.53
C PRO A 88 -4.99 -10.62 16.73
N TRP A 89 -3.89 -10.21 17.36
CA TRP A 89 -2.61 -9.94 16.71
C TRP A 89 -2.06 -11.13 15.91
N ARG A 90 -2.27 -12.39 16.39
CA ARG A 90 -1.84 -13.60 15.66
C ARG A 90 -2.47 -13.67 14.26
N LYS A 91 -3.79 -13.47 14.20
CA LYS A 91 -4.54 -13.48 12.94
C LYS A 91 -4.14 -12.28 12.06
N TRP A 92 -3.99 -11.09 12.65
CA TRP A 92 -3.72 -9.87 11.91
C TRP A 92 -2.29 -9.80 11.36
N VAL A 93 -1.29 -10.23 12.12
CA VAL A 93 0.10 -10.31 11.61
C VAL A 93 0.17 -11.29 10.43
N ALA A 94 -0.39 -12.49 10.56
CA ALA A 94 -0.42 -13.47 9.48
C ALA A 94 -1.16 -12.91 8.23
N LEU A 95 -2.29 -12.23 8.42
CA LEU A 95 -3.05 -11.61 7.35
C LEU A 95 -2.24 -10.53 6.63
N ILE A 96 -1.65 -9.58 7.36
CA ILE A 96 -0.82 -8.49 6.82
C ILE A 96 0.34 -9.06 5.99
N LYS A 97 0.98 -10.12 6.48
CA LYS A 97 2.16 -10.72 5.82
C LYS A 97 1.82 -11.65 4.65
N SER A 98 0.59 -12.13 4.56
CA SER A 98 0.15 -13.00 3.45
C SER A 98 -0.31 -12.23 2.21
N VAL A 99 -0.82 -11.00 2.37
CA VAL A 99 -1.45 -10.24 1.29
C VAL A 99 -0.42 -9.37 0.54
N PRO A 100 -0.36 -9.43 -0.80
CA PRO A 100 0.60 -8.66 -1.60
C PRO A 100 0.54 -7.14 -1.41
N ALA A 101 -0.61 -6.59 -1.02
CA ALA A 101 -0.78 -5.16 -0.76
C ALA A 101 -0.07 -4.68 0.52
N THR A 102 0.07 -5.56 1.52
CA THR A 102 0.55 -5.20 2.86
C THR A 102 1.79 -5.96 3.32
N ARG A 103 2.11 -7.11 2.70
CA ARG A 103 3.19 -8.00 3.16
C ARG A 103 4.58 -7.35 3.27
N ARG A 104 4.79 -6.23 2.57
CA ARG A 104 6.04 -5.45 2.59
C ARG A 104 6.10 -4.46 3.74
N MET A 105 4.98 -4.17 4.41
CA MET A 105 4.95 -3.30 5.58
C MET A 105 5.69 -3.98 6.71
N PRO A 106 6.69 -3.32 7.33
CA PRO A 106 7.43 -3.92 8.43
C PRO A 106 6.53 -4.07 9.66
N VAL A 107 6.58 -5.26 10.28
CA VAL A 107 5.83 -5.59 11.47
C VAL A 107 6.80 -6.00 12.57
N VAL A 108 6.79 -5.28 13.68
CA VAL A 108 7.55 -5.59 14.89
C VAL A 108 6.58 -5.91 16.01
N CYS A 109 6.70 -7.12 16.55
CA CYS A 109 5.92 -7.58 17.69
C CYS A 109 6.76 -7.50 18.96
N PHE A 110 6.14 -7.16 20.09
CA PHE A 110 6.81 -7.21 21.37
C PHE A 110 5.88 -7.77 22.45
N GLY A 111 6.46 -8.39 23.47
CA GLY A 111 5.67 -9.02 24.52
C GLY A 111 6.50 -9.51 25.71
N SER A 112 5.87 -10.27 26.61
CA SER A 112 6.54 -10.85 27.76
C SER A 112 7.52 -11.95 27.32
N HIS A 113 8.76 -11.86 27.78
CA HIS A 113 9.83 -12.83 27.44
C HIS A 113 9.55 -14.27 27.93
N VAL A 114 8.62 -14.43 28.89
CA VAL A 114 8.22 -15.75 29.40
C VAL A 114 7.20 -16.44 28.49
N ASP A 115 6.55 -15.72 27.60
CA ASP A 115 5.58 -16.30 26.65
C ASP A 115 6.29 -16.76 25.37
N VAL A 116 6.97 -17.90 25.48
CA VAL A 116 7.71 -18.49 24.36
C VAL A 116 6.80 -18.83 23.18
N SER A 117 5.56 -19.24 23.46
CA SER A 117 4.59 -19.59 22.42
C SER A 117 4.22 -18.36 21.58
N ALA A 118 3.92 -17.22 22.20
CA ALA A 118 3.63 -15.99 21.49
C ALA A 118 4.80 -15.53 20.59
N PHE A 119 6.04 -15.72 21.05
CA PHE A 119 7.23 -15.42 20.24
C PHE A 119 7.35 -16.31 19.01
N GLN A 120 7.05 -17.62 19.16
CA GLN A 120 7.05 -18.55 18.04
C GLN A 120 5.92 -18.23 17.05
N ASP A 121 4.71 -17.97 17.56
CA ASP A 121 3.55 -17.62 16.75
C ASP A 121 3.80 -16.36 15.92
N ALA A 122 4.37 -15.31 16.53
CA ALA A 122 4.66 -14.05 15.82
C ALA A 122 5.70 -14.24 14.71
N ARG A 123 6.75 -15.04 14.96
CA ARG A 123 7.74 -15.38 13.91
C ARG A 123 7.11 -16.21 12.79
N SER A 124 6.32 -17.21 13.13
CA SER A 124 5.62 -18.06 12.15
C SER A 124 4.59 -17.27 11.33
N ALA A 125 3.97 -16.25 11.92
CA ALA A 125 3.09 -15.31 11.24
C ALA A 125 3.84 -14.35 10.30
N GLY A 126 5.18 -14.31 10.33
CA GLY A 126 6.01 -13.51 9.43
C GLY A 126 6.40 -12.13 9.98
N ALA A 127 6.31 -11.89 11.29
CA ALA A 127 6.81 -10.65 11.89
C ALA A 127 8.30 -10.43 11.57
N ASP A 128 8.67 -9.20 11.18
CA ASP A 128 10.06 -8.85 10.83
C ASP A 128 10.98 -8.82 12.06
N ALA A 129 10.40 -8.58 13.24
CA ALA A 129 11.08 -8.74 14.52
C ALA A 129 10.11 -9.10 15.64
N VAL A 130 10.62 -9.87 16.61
CA VAL A 130 9.88 -10.22 17.84
C VAL A 130 10.79 -9.98 19.05
N LEU A 131 10.40 -9.06 19.93
CA LEU A 131 11.25 -8.54 21.00
C LEU A 131 10.60 -8.67 22.38
N ALA A 132 11.42 -8.89 23.40
CA ALA A 132 10.95 -8.75 24.78
C ALA A 132 10.61 -7.27 25.07
N ARG A 133 9.62 -7.00 25.94
CA ARG A 133 9.21 -5.63 26.30
C ARG A 133 10.36 -4.75 26.75
N SER A 134 11.29 -5.29 27.56
CA SER A 134 12.47 -4.56 28.01
C SER A 134 13.39 -4.14 26.87
N ARG A 135 13.67 -5.07 25.94
CA ARG A 135 14.50 -4.80 24.76
C ARG A 135 13.83 -3.83 23.79
N PHE A 136 12.52 -3.95 23.60
CA PHE A 136 11.75 -3.01 22.78
C PHE A 136 11.81 -1.59 23.34
N ALA A 137 11.67 -1.43 24.67
CA ALA A 137 11.68 -0.12 25.32
C ALA A 137 13.08 0.50 25.46
N ALA A 138 14.16 -0.30 25.34
CA ALA A 138 15.53 0.16 25.61
C ALA A 138 16.03 1.17 24.56
N ASP A 139 15.70 0.96 23.28
CA ASP A 139 16.20 1.82 22.19
C ASP A 139 15.17 1.91 21.04
N LEU A 140 14.06 2.57 21.32
CA LEU A 140 13.00 2.80 20.32
C LEU A 140 13.45 3.59 19.09
N PRO A 141 14.28 4.66 19.21
CA PRO A 141 14.77 5.36 18.03
C PRO A 141 15.54 4.45 17.07
N ALA A 142 16.48 3.65 17.58
CA ALA A 142 17.23 2.71 16.72
C ALA A 142 16.32 1.63 16.11
N LEU A 143 15.30 1.16 16.83
CA LEU A 143 14.31 0.22 16.28
C LEU A 143 13.51 0.83 15.13
N ILE A 144 13.02 2.07 15.31
CA ILE A 144 12.30 2.79 14.25
C ILE A 144 13.20 2.95 13.03
N GLN A 145 14.41 3.47 13.19
CA GLN A 145 15.36 3.64 12.09
C GLN A 145 15.70 2.35 11.37
N LYS A 146 15.84 1.25 12.12
CA LYS A 146 16.20 -0.07 11.57
C LYS A 146 15.06 -0.70 10.75
N TYR A 147 13.83 -0.60 11.22
CA TYR A 147 12.71 -1.35 10.65
C TYR A 147 11.78 -0.51 9.79
N ALA A 148 11.65 0.80 10.03
CA ALA A 148 10.78 1.63 9.22
C ALA A 148 11.24 1.66 7.76
N ARG A 149 10.27 1.58 6.86
CA ARG A 149 10.48 1.71 5.42
C ARG A 149 9.83 2.99 4.94
N VAL A 150 10.65 3.93 4.56
CA VAL A 150 10.24 5.20 3.96
C VAL A 150 10.77 5.22 2.54
N PRO A 151 9.94 5.57 1.53
CA PRO A 151 10.42 5.78 0.18
C PRO A 151 11.51 6.86 0.13
N ASP A 152 12.49 6.68 -0.74
CA ASP A 152 13.44 7.75 -1.05
C ASP A 152 12.76 8.74 -2.02
N TYR A 153 12.07 9.71 -1.44
CA TYR A 153 11.32 10.70 -2.20
C TYR A 153 12.21 11.60 -3.05
N ALA A 154 13.45 11.86 -2.62
CA ALA A 154 14.38 12.68 -3.39
C ALA A 154 14.82 11.95 -4.67
N ALA A 155 15.18 10.67 -4.55
CA ALA A 155 15.52 9.84 -5.71
C ALA A 155 14.31 9.59 -6.62
N LEU A 156 13.10 9.48 -6.07
CA LEU A 156 11.88 9.40 -6.87
C LEU A 156 11.64 10.69 -7.66
N ASP A 157 11.72 11.84 -7.01
CA ASP A 157 11.52 13.15 -7.65
C ASP A 157 12.54 13.37 -8.77
N GLU A 158 13.83 13.14 -8.52
CA GLU A 158 14.88 13.24 -9.53
C GLU A 158 14.57 12.41 -10.78
N THR A 159 14.18 11.15 -10.58
CA THR A 159 13.89 10.24 -11.70
C THR A 159 12.57 10.53 -12.39
N CYS A 160 11.65 11.23 -11.74
CA CYS A 160 10.39 11.70 -12.34
C CYS A 160 10.57 12.83 -13.37
N HIS A 161 11.73 13.48 -13.40
CA HIS A 161 12.07 14.47 -14.44
C HIS A 161 12.65 13.86 -15.72
N THR A 162 12.89 12.55 -15.75
CA THR A 162 13.38 11.87 -16.96
C THR A 162 12.24 11.59 -17.94
N GLN A 163 12.59 11.26 -19.20
CA GLN A 163 11.61 10.96 -20.24
C GLN A 163 11.05 9.53 -20.09
N LEU A 164 9.84 9.33 -20.62
CA LEU A 164 9.25 8.01 -20.80
C LEU A 164 10.05 7.20 -21.84
N SER A 165 10.22 5.91 -21.56
CA SER A 165 10.77 5.01 -22.57
C SER A 165 9.77 4.79 -23.73
N PRO A 166 10.24 4.45 -24.95
CA PRO A 166 9.33 4.12 -26.06
C PRO A 166 8.36 2.99 -25.72
N MET A 167 8.80 2.02 -24.94
CA MET A 167 7.96 0.90 -24.49
C MET A 167 6.87 1.37 -23.52
N ALA A 168 7.20 2.31 -22.62
CA ALA A 168 6.21 2.90 -21.73
C ALA A 168 5.16 3.72 -22.49
N LEU A 169 5.58 4.50 -23.48
CA LEU A 169 4.64 5.25 -24.36
C LEU A 169 3.68 4.31 -25.08
N LYS A 170 4.20 3.22 -25.66
CA LYS A 170 3.36 2.18 -26.27
C LYS A 170 2.34 1.63 -25.29
N GLY A 171 2.77 1.33 -24.06
CA GLY A 171 1.88 0.82 -23.01
C GLY A 171 0.79 1.82 -22.61
N LEU A 172 1.10 3.13 -22.55
CA LEU A 172 0.13 4.20 -22.30
C LEU A 172 -0.91 4.33 -23.42
N GLU A 173 -0.46 4.28 -24.67
CA GLU A 173 -1.37 4.31 -25.83
C GLU A 173 -2.33 3.10 -25.81
N GLN A 174 -1.83 1.90 -25.51
CA GLN A 174 -2.64 0.70 -25.37
C GLN A 174 -3.63 0.83 -24.20
N PHE A 175 -3.18 1.34 -23.05
CA PHE A 175 -4.05 1.62 -21.91
C PHE A 175 -5.21 2.54 -22.29
N ASN A 176 -4.90 3.65 -22.98
CA ASN A 176 -5.87 4.66 -23.35
C ASN A 176 -6.85 4.19 -24.46
N ARG A 177 -6.50 3.13 -25.20
CA ARG A 177 -7.41 2.43 -26.12
C ARG A 177 -8.23 1.32 -25.44
N GLY A 178 -8.02 1.09 -24.11
CA GLY A 178 -8.67 0.02 -23.36
C GLY A 178 -8.10 -1.37 -23.62
N GLU A 179 -6.93 -1.46 -24.24
CA GLU A 179 -6.15 -2.69 -24.50
C GLU A 179 -5.32 -3.01 -23.26
N TYR A 180 -6.00 -3.28 -22.13
CA TYR A 180 -5.35 -3.36 -20.81
C TYR A 180 -4.41 -4.54 -20.64
N PHE A 181 -4.63 -5.65 -21.36
CA PHE A 181 -3.73 -6.79 -21.31
C PHE A 181 -2.40 -6.47 -22.01
N GLU A 182 -2.46 -5.92 -23.21
CA GLU A 182 -1.31 -5.52 -24.00
C GLU A 182 -0.54 -4.37 -23.31
N ALA A 183 -1.28 -3.42 -22.69
CA ALA A 183 -0.71 -2.35 -21.89
C ALA A 183 0.09 -2.90 -20.71
N HIS A 184 -0.43 -3.93 -20.02
CA HIS A 184 0.29 -4.59 -18.92
C HIS A 184 1.64 -5.16 -19.43
N GLU A 185 1.66 -5.89 -20.54
CA GLU A 185 2.89 -6.49 -21.08
C GLU A 185 3.93 -5.43 -21.47
N SER A 186 3.49 -4.36 -22.16
CA SER A 186 4.38 -3.26 -22.56
C SER A 186 4.93 -2.49 -21.37
N LEU A 187 4.11 -2.20 -20.36
CA LEU A 187 4.53 -1.50 -19.15
C LEU A 187 5.40 -2.38 -18.24
N GLU A 188 5.17 -3.70 -18.20
CA GLU A 188 6.03 -4.64 -17.48
C GLU A 188 7.42 -4.71 -18.13
N ALA A 189 7.48 -4.74 -19.47
CA ALA A 189 8.75 -4.67 -20.18
C ALA A 189 9.50 -3.37 -19.89
N ALA A 190 8.81 -2.21 -19.89
CA ALA A 190 9.38 -0.92 -19.52
C ALA A 190 9.88 -0.92 -18.07
N TRP A 191 9.11 -1.47 -17.14
CA TRP A 191 9.47 -1.58 -15.73
C TRP A 191 10.71 -2.47 -15.50
N ASN A 192 10.83 -3.57 -16.25
CA ASN A 192 11.97 -4.48 -16.13
C ASN A 192 13.27 -3.90 -16.71
N GLN A 193 13.16 -2.99 -17.70
CA GLN A 193 14.32 -2.35 -18.34
C GLN A 193 14.83 -1.12 -17.58
N ASP A 194 13.99 -0.50 -16.75
CA ASP A 194 14.34 0.69 -15.99
C ASP A 194 14.83 0.28 -14.60
N GLU A 195 16.07 0.64 -14.27
CA GLU A 195 16.70 0.35 -12.98
C GLU A 195 16.52 1.50 -11.96
N THR A 196 15.94 2.63 -12.38
CA THR A 196 15.75 3.82 -11.53
C THR A 196 14.56 3.67 -10.58
N PRO A 197 14.50 4.41 -9.47
CA PRO A 197 13.30 4.44 -8.61
C PRO A 197 12.01 4.85 -9.34
N GLY A 198 12.11 5.69 -10.37
CA GLY A 198 10.97 6.13 -11.18
C GLY A 198 10.26 5.02 -11.97
N ARG A 199 10.87 3.83 -12.08
CA ARG A 199 10.23 2.66 -12.70
C ARG A 199 8.93 2.25 -12.00
N GLU A 200 8.76 2.59 -10.72
CA GLU A 200 7.56 2.26 -9.98
C GLU A 200 6.30 2.95 -10.54
N LEU A 201 6.48 4.04 -11.33
CA LEU A 201 5.42 4.63 -12.14
C LEU A 201 4.82 3.62 -13.13
N TYR A 202 5.66 2.91 -13.87
CA TYR A 202 5.20 1.90 -14.84
C TYR A 202 4.47 0.75 -14.13
N ARG A 203 4.98 0.37 -12.96
CA ARG A 203 4.35 -0.64 -12.13
C ARG A 203 3.00 -0.19 -11.56
N ALA A 204 2.85 1.08 -11.20
CA ALA A 204 1.57 1.63 -10.78
C ALA A 204 0.54 1.56 -11.92
N ILE A 205 0.92 2.05 -13.12
CA ILE A 205 0.01 2.10 -14.27
C ILE A 205 -0.39 0.69 -14.72
N LEU A 206 0.57 -0.25 -14.80
CA LEU A 206 0.24 -1.63 -15.18
C LEU A 206 -0.72 -2.30 -14.21
N GLN A 207 -0.66 -1.97 -12.91
CA GLN A 207 -1.60 -2.53 -11.94
C GLN A 207 -3.00 -1.91 -12.04
N VAL A 208 -3.10 -0.63 -12.38
CA VAL A 208 -4.37 -0.01 -12.73
C VAL A 208 -4.94 -0.66 -13.99
N ALA A 209 -4.12 -0.90 -15.03
CA ALA A 209 -4.55 -1.61 -16.24
C ALA A 209 -5.12 -3.00 -15.91
N VAL A 210 -4.43 -3.76 -15.05
CA VAL A 210 -4.94 -5.08 -14.62
C VAL A 210 -6.23 -4.94 -13.82
N ALA A 211 -6.35 -3.94 -12.92
CA ALA A 211 -7.59 -3.69 -12.19
C ALA A 211 -8.77 -3.44 -13.14
N TYR A 212 -8.58 -2.57 -14.14
CA TYR A 212 -9.58 -2.26 -15.15
C TYR A 212 -9.93 -3.50 -16.01
N LEU A 213 -8.93 -4.28 -16.38
CA LEU A 213 -9.15 -5.57 -17.07
C LEU A 213 -10.00 -6.54 -16.24
N GLN A 214 -9.73 -6.61 -14.92
CA GLN A 214 -10.50 -7.47 -14.03
C GLN A 214 -11.95 -7.01 -13.89
N ILE A 215 -12.21 -5.70 -13.84
CA ILE A 215 -13.57 -5.15 -13.86
C ILE A 215 -14.27 -5.57 -15.15
N ARG A 216 -13.67 -5.38 -16.32
CA ARG A 216 -14.26 -5.77 -17.61
C ARG A 216 -14.51 -7.28 -17.71
N ARG A 217 -13.72 -8.09 -16.99
CA ARG A 217 -13.91 -9.55 -16.89
C ARG A 217 -14.87 -9.96 -15.76
N ARG A 218 -15.52 -8.99 -15.08
CA ARG A 218 -16.45 -9.21 -13.96
C ARG A 218 -15.79 -9.96 -12.79
N ASN A 219 -14.47 -9.84 -12.65
CA ASN A 219 -13.70 -10.44 -11.57
C ASN A 219 -13.52 -9.44 -10.43
N TYR A 220 -14.53 -9.30 -9.57
CA TYR A 220 -14.54 -8.42 -8.41
C TYR A 220 -13.28 -8.56 -7.53
N ASN A 221 -12.96 -9.80 -7.14
CA ASN A 221 -11.83 -10.05 -6.25
C ASN A 221 -10.48 -9.72 -6.90
N GLY A 222 -10.33 -10.00 -8.19
CA GLY A 222 -9.14 -9.62 -8.95
C GLY A 222 -8.94 -8.12 -8.99
N ALA A 223 -10.00 -7.37 -9.29
CA ALA A 223 -9.98 -5.91 -9.32
C ALA A 223 -9.67 -5.31 -7.94
N LEU A 224 -10.37 -5.76 -6.89
CA LEU A 224 -10.16 -5.30 -5.52
C LEU A 224 -8.70 -5.50 -5.06
N LYS A 225 -8.14 -6.69 -5.29
CA LYS A 225 -6.74 -6.99 -4.94
C LYS A 225 -5.76 -6.07 -5.67
N MET A 226 -6.03 -5.69 -6.92
CA MET A 226 -5.17 -4.79 -7.68
C MET A 226 -5.25 -3.35 -7.15
N PHE A 227 -6.45 -2.85 -6.86
CA PHE A 227 -6.63 -1.52 -6.26
C PHE A 227 -5.98 -1.39 -4.88
N LEU A 228 -6.07 -2.40 -4.03
CA LEU A 228 -5.35 -2.41 -2.75
C LEU A 228 -3.83 -2.42 -2.96
N ARG A 229 -3.35 -3.17 -3.95
CA ARG A 229 -1.92 -3.34 -4.20
C ARG A 229 -1.29 -2.13 -4.87
N VAL A 230 -1.98 -1.41 -5.75
CA VAL A 230 -1.41 -0.29 -6.50
C VAL A 230 -0.99 0.86 -5.59
N ARG A 231 -1.68 1.07 -4.47
CA ARG A 231 -1.42 2.19 -3.54
C ARG A 231 0.04 2.25 -3.09
N GLN A 232 0.68 1.12 -2.80
CA GLN A 232 2.09 1.09 -2.39
C GLN A 232 3.08 1.62 -3.44
N TRP A 233 2.65 1.71 -4.70
CA TRP A 233 3.48 2.18 -5.81
C TRP A 233 3.12 3.59 -6.28
N ILE A 234 1.82 3.91 -6.33
CA ILE A 234 1.33 5.19 -6.83
C ILE A 234 1.37 6.30 -5.77
N ASP A 235 1.11 5.97 -4.50
CA ASP A 235 1.03 6.99 -3.43
C ASP A 235 2.38 7.67 -3.12
N PRO A 236 3.54 6.99 -3.21
CA PRO A 236 4.84 7.65 -3.03
C PRO A 236 5.27 8.57 -4.19
N LEU A 237 4.69 8.42 -5.37
CA LEU A 237 5.07 9.23 -6.53
C LEU A 237 4.62 10.68 -6.37
N PRO A 238 5.36 11.67 -6.92
CA PRO A 238 4.89 13.05 -7.00
C PRO A 238 3.65 13.17 -7.89
N ASP A 239 2.95 14.30 -7.82
CA ASP A 239 1.71 14.53 -8.58
C ASP A 239 1.91 14.49 -10.08
N ARG A 240 3.13 14.78 -10.54
CA ARG A 240 3.55 14.63 -11.93
C ARG A 240 4.86 13.85 -11.99
N CYS A 241 4.94 12.85 -12.87
CA CYS A 241 6.14 12.05 -13.06
C CYS A 241 6.28 11.68 -14.54
N ARG A 242 7.43 12.00 -15.14
CA ARG A 242 7.75 11.71 -16.56
C ARG A 242 6.68 12.22 -17.54
N GLY A 243 6.08 13.37 -17.24
CA GLY A 243 4.99 13.93 -18.03
C GLY A 243 3.60 13.34 -17.76
N ILE A 244 3.49 12.34 -16.91
CA ILE A 244 2.20 11.74 -16.51
C ILE A 244 1.61 12.51 -15.34
N GLU A 245 0.32 12.82 -15.40
CA GLU A 245 -0.47 13.42 -14.31
C GLU A 245 -0.85 12.33 -13.28
N VAL A 246 0.09 12.01 -12.40
CA VAL A 246 -0.05 10.93 -11.41
C VAL A 246 -1.16 11.23 -10.41
N ALA A 247 -1.37 12.50 -10.06
CA ALA A 247 -2.46 12.91 -9.17
C ALA A 247 -3.82 12.46 -9.73
N TRP A 248 -4.07 12.66 -11.01
CA TRP A 248 -5.32 12.24 -11.65
C TRP A 248 -5.44 10.72 -11.71
N LEU A 249 -4.39 10.02 -12.12
CA LEU A 249 -4.39 8.55 -12.13
C LEU A 249 -4.67 7.96 -10.74
N ARG A 250 -4.12 8.60 -9.69
CA ARG A 250 -4.34 8.22 -8.29
C ARG A 250 -5.81 8.40 -7.89
N ASP A 251 -6.40 9.53 -8.27
CA ASP A 251 -7.80 9.84 -7.97
C ASP A 251 -8.77 8.96 -8.75
N ASP A 252 -8.51 8.71 -10.03
CA ASP A 252 -9.28 7.79 -10.88
C ASP A 252 -9.27 6.37 -10.32
N ALA A 253 -8.09 5.88 -9.91
CA ALA A 253 -7.98 4.56 -9.28
C ALA A 253 -8.76 4.48 -7.95
N ARG A 254 -8.77 5.56 -7.15
CA ARG A 254 -9.57 5.62 -5.91
C ARG A 254 -11.06 5.65 -6.19
N GLN A 255 -11.50 6.43 -7.18
CA GLN A 255 -12.92 6.52 -7.57
C GLN A 255 -13.43 5.16 -8.06
N ALA A 256 -12.68 4.52 -8.97
CA ALA A 256 -13.03 3.19 -9.47
C ALA A 256 -13.06 2.13 -8.33
N HIS A 257 -12.08 2.19 -7.40
CA HIS A 257 -12.07 1.31 -6.22
C HIS A 257 -13.29 1.55 -5.32
N THR A 258 -13.62 2.81 -5.01
CA THR A 258 -14.75 3.16 -4.16
C THR A 258 -16.08 2.72 -4.80
N ALA A 259 -16.25 2.93 -6.09
CA ALA A 259 -17.43 2.48 -6.83
C ALA A 259 -17.54 0.95 -6.81
N LEU A 260 -16.43 0.24 -7.02
CA LEU A 260 -16.39 -1.23 -6.99
C LEU A 260 -16.82 -1.77 -5.60
N VAL A 261 -16.29 -1.19 -4.53
CA VAL A 261 -16.62 -1.62 -3.15
C VAL A 261 -18.10 -1.31 -2.83
N ALA A 262 -18.59 -0.13 -3.17
CA ALA A 262 -19.99 0.26 -2.94
C ALA A 262 -20.99 -0.62 -3.70
N LEU A 263 -20.62 -1.06 -4.91
CA LEU A 263 -21.44 -1.94 -5.73
C LEU A 263 -21.49 -3.37 -5.16
N GLY A 264 -20.37 -3.82 -4.62
CA GLY A 264 -20.23 -5.19 -4.10
C GLY A 264 -20.08 -6.23 -5.21
N ARG A 265 -19.74 -7.46 -4.77
CA ARG A 265 -19.44 -8.57 -5.69
C ARG A 265 -20.63 -8.96 -6.57
N GLU A 266 -21.84 -9.01 -5.97
CA GLU A 266 -23.04 -9.53 -6.63
C GLU A 266 -23.51 -8.63 -7.79
N ARG A 267 -23.13 -7.36 -7.75
CA ARG A 267 -23.56 -6.36 -8.76
C ARG A 267 -22.42 -5.86 -9.65
N ILE A 268 -21.32 -6.59 -9.75
CA ILE A 268 -20.18 -6.16 -10.58
C ILE A 268 -20.57 -5.89 -12.05
N ASP A 269 -21.61 -6.55 -12.55
CA ASP A 269 -22.15 -6.35 -13.89
C ASP A 269 -22.72 -4.96 -14.14
N GLU A 270 -23.09 -4.26 -13.06
CA GLU A 270 -23.63 -2.89 -13.07
C GLU A 270 -22.54 -1.83 -12.96
N PHE A 271 -21.26 -2.22 -12.94
CA PHE A 271 -20.16 -1.26 -12.80
C PHE A 271 -20.15 -0.26 -13.96
N ASP A 272 -20.13 1.03 -13.63
CA ASP A 272 -20.04 2.11 -14.62
C ASP A 272 -18.64 2.16 -15.25
N LEU A 273 -18.53 1.63 -16.46
CA LEU A 273 -17.28 1.58 -17.22
C LEU A 273 -16.74 2.98 -17.60
N SER A 274 -17.54 4.04 -17.51
CA SER A 274 -17.07 5.41 -17.74
C SER A 274 -16.08 5.89 -16.68
N LEU A 275 -16.02 5.23 -15.50
CA LEU A 275 -15.04 5.47 -14.45
C LEU A 275 -13.65 4.89 -14.77
N LEU A 276 -13.49 4.14 -15.85
CA LEU A 276 -12.20 3.63 -16.30
C LEU A 276 -11.50 4.66 -17.19
N HIS A 277 -11.02 5.75 -16.57
CA HIS A 277 -10.47 6.89 -17.28
C HIS A 277 -9.11 6.57 -17.94
N PRO A 278 -8.79 7.25 -19.07
CA PRO A 278 -7.47 7.18 -19.70
C PRO A 278 -6.39 7.86 -18.83
N VAL A 279 -5.16 7.40 -18.94
CA VAL A 279 -4.02 8.07 -18.32
C VAL A 279 -3.73 9.38 -19.05
N GLN A 280 -3.67 10.48 -18.30
CA GLN A 280 -3.33 11.79 -18.82
C GLN A 280 -1.82 11.99 -18.79
N TYR A 281 -1.23 12.37 -19.93
CA TYR A 281 0.19 12.67 -20.03
C TYR A 281 0.47 13.74 -21.08
N VAL A 282 1.55 14.47 -20.86
CA VAL A 282 2.08 15.48 -21.79
C VAL A 282 3.49 15.03 -22.20
N LEU A 283 3.70 14.80 -23.47
CA LEU A 283 5.04 14.58 -23.98
C LEU A 283 5.80 15.92 -23.99
N PRO A 284 7.08 15.95 -23.60
CA PRO A 284 7.89 17.14 -23.80
C PRO A 284 7.91 17.43 -25.30
N ASP A 285 7.69 18.71 -25.65
CA ASP A 285 7.86 19.18 -27.03
C ASP A 285 9.25 18.75 -27.49
N ASN A 286 9.31 17.82 -28.42
CA ASN A 286 10.53 17.57 -29.18
C ASN A 286 10.76 18.86 -30.00
N GLY A 287 11.46 19.83 -29.39
CA GLY A 287 11.89 21.02 -30.08
C GLY A 287 12.51 20.56 -31.38
N GLN A 288 11.79 20.83 -32.46
CA GLN A 288 12.30 20.66 -33.84
C GLN A 288 13.59 21.41 -33.93
N ALA A 289 14.70 20.72 -33.75
CA ALA A 289 15.96 21.17 -34.32
C ALA A 289 15.86 20.95 -35.83
N GLN A 290 15.00 21.72 -36.50
CA GLN A 290 15.19 22.05 -37.90
C GLN A 290 16.40 22.99 -37.94
N LYS A 291 17.56 22.40 -38.08
CA LYS A 291 18.70 23.12 -38.68
C LYS A 291 18.50 23.06 -40.17
N GLY A 292 18.21 24.26 -40.72
CA GLY A 292 18.45 24.55 -42.12
C GLY A 292 19.93 24.41 -42.52
#